data_a8c186acc882bb9321f79a67254c189f
#
_entry.id   a8c186acc882bb9321f79a67254c189f
#
_cell.length_a   1.000
_cell.length_b   1.000
_cell.length_c   1.000
_cell.angle_alpha   90.00
_cell.angle_beta   90.00
_cell.angle_gamma   90.00
#
_symmetry.space_group_name_H-M   'P 1'
#
loop_
_entity.id
_entity.type
_entity.pdbx_description
1 polymer ?
#
loop_
_entity_poly.entity_id
_entity_poly.type
_entity_poly.pdbx_seq_one_letter_code
_entity_poly.pdbx_strand_id
1 'polypeptide(L)'
;MSDPLDFTGKIVLVTGSSRGIGAEMVKAFGQRGARCVVNYVTDAQGQNKADAIKVAGELQQPLVIEGDVTQPQQVEAMMHQIQDERGGLDILVNNSGIIGDRTIKKLSLDDFENVIRVNLIGTFVVTQKAASVLRGGGRIINMSSVSGQMGLFGQANYSSSKAGIIALTKVSAREFARQNITVNAIAPGFIDIGMSKGVPEETIQSFITQIPLGRLGDVGEIVNAALFLASPMASYITGHVLNVNGGFYMG
;
A
#
# COMPACT_ATOMS: atom_id res chain seq x y z
N MET A 1 -15.22 1.39 26.67
CA MET A 1 -14.00 1.68 25.89
C MET A 1 -14.45 1.84 24.45
N SER A 2 -14.01 2.88 23.75
CA SER A 2 -14.31 3.06 22.31
C SER A 2 -13.67 1.92 21.51
N ASP A 3 -14.29 1.54 20.41
CA ASP A 3 -13.70 0.54 19.49
C ASP A 3 -12.35 1.06 18.98
N PRO A 4 -11.23 0.36 19.19
CA PRO A 4 -9.92 0.80 18.74
C PRO A 4 -9.80 0.81 17.22
N LEU A 5 -10.71 0.19 16.50
CA LEU A 5 -10.81 0.20 15.04
C LEU A 5 -11.88 1.19 14.52
N ASP A 6 -12.35 2.11 15.35
CA ASP A 6 -13.16 3.24 14.92
C ASP A 6 -12.27 4.33 14.31
N PHE A 7 -12.47 4.63 13.02
CA PHE A 7 -11.77 5.67 12.27
C PHE A 7 -12.68 6.85 11.95
N THR A 8 -13.79 7.03 12.71
CA THR A 8 -14.73 8.14 12.51
C THR A 8 -13.99 9.48 12.51
N GLY A 9 -14.19 10.24 11.42
CA GLY A 9 -13.58 11.56 11.21
C GLY A 9 -12.12 11.55 10.76
N LYS A 10 -11.46 10.38 10.66
CA LYS A 10 -10.10 10.26 10.13
C LYS A 10 -10.08 10.40 8.62
N ILE A 11 -9.14 11.15 8.10
CA ILE A 11 -8.89 11.29 6.66
C ILE A 11 -7.86 10.26 6.25
N VAL A 12 -8.22 9.37 5.32
CA VAL A 12 -7.40 8.24 4.89
C VAL A 12 -7.14 8.30 3.39
N LEU A 13 -5.89 8.38 2.98
CA LEU A 13 -5.47 8.22 1.59
C LEU A 13 -4.88 6.81 1.39
N VAL A 14 -5.41 6.08 0.41
CA VAL A 14 -4.80 4.85 -0.08
C VAL A 14 -4.42 5.06 -1.54
N THR A 15 -3.11 5.05 -1.85
CA THR A 15 -2.67 5.20 -3.25
C THR A 15 -2.96 3.94 -4.06
N GLY A 16 -3.37 4.12 -5.33
CA GLY A 16 -3.74 2.99 -6.20
C GLY A 16 -4.93 2.20 -5.68
N SER A 17 -5.94 2.87 -5.14
CA SER A 17 -7.10 2.24 -4.51
C SER A 17 -8.31 2.06 -5.41
N SER A 18 -8.12 2.16 -6.74
CA SER A 18 -9.19 1.86 -7.70
C SER A 18 -9.52 0.36 -7.79
N ARG A 19 -8.59 -0.53 -7.44
CA ARG A 19 -8.76 -1.98 -7.51
C ARG A 19 -7.88 -2.75 -6.53
N GLY A 20 -8.08 -4.09 -6.48
CA GLY A 20 -7.22 -5.01 -5.71
C GLY A 20 -7.17 -4.72 -4.23
N ILE A 21 -6.01 -4.94 -3.60
CA ILE A 21 -5.80 -4.76 -2.17
C ILE A 21 -6.11 -3.32 -1.74
N GLY A 22 -5.72 -2.33 -2.54
CA GLY A 22 -5.97 -0.91 -2.25
C GLY A 22 -7.46 -0.58 -2.16
N ALA A 23 -8.28 -1.13 -3.04
CA ALA A 23 -9.73 -0.95 -3.01
C ALA A 23 -10.35 -1.57 -1.75
N GLU A 24 -9.96 -2.78 -1.38
CA GLU A 24 -10.48 -3.43 -0.17
C GLU A 24 -10.01 -2.71 1.11
N MET A 25 -8.77 -2.18 1.13
CA MET A 25 -8.31 -1.35 2.23
C MET A 25 -9.14 -0.07 2.40
N VAL A 26 -9.33 0.70 1.32
CA VAL A 26 -10.06 1.97 1.43
C VAL A 26 -11.53 1.75 1.81
N LYS A 27 -12.16 0.67 1.33
CA LYS A 27 -13.51 0.27 1.73
C LYS A 27 -13.56 -0.08 3.22
N ALA A 28 -12.61 -0.86 3.72
CA ALA A 28 -12.57 -1.27 5.11
C ALA A 28 -12.37 -0.09 6.08
N PHE A 29 -11.58 0.91 5.70
CA PHE A 29 -11.49 2.17 6.45
C PHE A 29 -12.83 2.93 6.43
N GLY A 30 -13.46 3.03 5.26
CA GLY A 30 -14.77 3.70 5.12
C GLY A 30 -15.87 3.04 5.92
N GLN A 31 -15.94 1.71 5.96
CA GLN A 31 -16.87 0.94 6.79
C GLN A 31 -16.71 1.20 8.29
N ARG A 32 -15.54 1.73 8.69
CA ARG A 32 -15.22 2.10 10.08
C ARG A 32 -15.25 3.62 10.32
N GLY A 33 -15.97 4.37 9.48
CA GLY A 33 -16.23 5.79 9.66
C GLY A 33 -15.17 6.75 9.11
N ALA A 34 -14.12 6.25 8.46
CA ALA A 34 -13.13 7.12 7.84
C ALA A 34 -13.69 7.89 6.64
N ARG A 35 -13.21 9.11 6.43
CA ARG A 35 -13.38 9.88 5.20
C ARG A 35 -12.25 9.51 4.24
N CYS A 36 -12.58 8.72 3.23
CA CYS A 36 -11.60 8.11 2.37
C CYS A 36 -11.28 8.93 1.14
N VAL A 37 -10.00 8.90 0.74
CA VAL A 37 -9.50 9.41 -0.52
C VAL A 37 -9.14 8.23 -1.39
N VAL A 38 -9.84 8.07 -2.52
CA VAL A 38 -9.60 7.06 -3.54
C VAL A 38 -8.68 7.66 -4.60
N ASN A 39 -7.48 7.12 -4.73
CA ASN A 39 -6.51 7.57 -5.73
C ASN A 39 -6.43 6.57 -6.89
N TYR A 40 -6.36 7.10 -8.10
CA TYR A 40 -6.13 6.35 -9.32
C TYR A 40 -5.18 7.11 -10.26
N VAL A 41 -4.59 6.39 -11.21
CA VAL A 41 -3.87 6.95 -12.36
C VAL A 41 -4.68 6.65 -13.62
N THR A 42 -4.80 7.62 -14.51
CA THR A 42 -5.50 7.42 -15.79
C THR A 42 -4.74 6.40 -16.65
N ASP A 43 -5.47 5.46 -17.21
CA ASP A 43 -5.03 4.52 -18.23
C ASP A 43 -5.71 4.85 -19.59
N ALA A 44 -5.12 4.35 -20.67
CA ALA A 44 -5.57 4.65 -22.02
C ALA A 44 -7.06 4.28 -22.29
N GLN A 45 -7.59 3.31 -21.54
CA GLN A 45 -8.96 2.83 -21.65
C GLN A 45 -9.92 3.54 -20.68
N GLY A 46 -9.41 4.34 -19.74
CA GLY A 46 -10.20 4.99 -18.68
C GLY A 46 -10.76 4.01 -17.63
N GLN A 47 -10.30 2.77 -17.63
CA GLN A 47 -10.79 1.73 -16.72
C GLN A 47 -10.47 2.04 -15.26
N ASN A 48 -9.27 2.57 -14.98
CA ASN A 48 -8.86 2.93 -13.63
C ASN A 48 -9.77 3.99 -13.01
N LYS A 49 -10.24 4.96 -13.81
CA LYS A 49 -11.20 5.98 -13.37
C LYS A 49 -12.56 5.37 -13.08
N ALA A 50 -13.05 4.51 -13.96
CA ALA A 50 -14.34 3.82 -13.78
C ALA A 50 -14.32 2.96 -12.52
N ASP A 51 -13.24 2.20 -12.29
CA ASP A 51 -13.05 1.39 -11.09
C ASP A 51 -12.99 2.26 -9.82
N ALA A 52 -12.27 3.39 -9.86
CA ALA A 52 -12.21 4.33 -8.73
C ALA A 52 -13.58 4.90 -8.37
N ILE A 53 -14.40 5.27 -9.36
CA ILE A 53 -15.76 5.74 -9.16
C ILE A 53 -16.64 4.63 -8.54
N LYS A 54 -16.49 3.39 -9.01
CA LYS A 54 -17.21 2.24 -8.44
C LYS A 54 -16.85 2.02 -6.97
N VAL A 55 -15.56 2.05 -6.62
CA VAL A 55 -15.10 1.94 -5.22
C VAL A 55 -15.65 3.10 -4.38
N ALA A 56 -15.59 4.32 -4.91
CA ALA A 56 -16.13 5.49 -4.23
C ALA A 56 -17.64 5.39 -3.96
N GLY A 57 -18.40 4.76 -4.85
CA GLY A 57 -19.84 4.53 -4.67
C GLY A 57 -20.20 3.66 -3.46
N GLU A 58 -19.24 2.92 -2.90
CA GLU A 58 -19.41 2.12 -1.67
C GLU A 58 -19.01 2.88 -0.39
N LEU A 59 -18.55 4.13 -0.51
CA LEU A 59 -18.01 4.93 0.60
C LEU A 59 -18.92 6.12 0.95
N GLN A 60 -18.82 6.57 2.18
CA GLN A 60 -19.51 7.80 2.62
C GLN A 60 -18.61 9.01 2.35
N GLN A 61 -19.12 9.98 1.58
CA GLN A 61 -18.42 11.23 1.26
C GLN A 61 -16.97 11.02 0.78
N PRO A 62 -16.71 10.12 -0.19
CA PRO A 62 -15.34 9.90 -0.68
C PRO A 62 -14.82 11.13 -1.42
N LEU A 63 -13.50 11.23 -1.50
CA LEU A 63 -12.79 12.10 -2.41
C LEU A 63 -12.09 11.23 -3.45
N VAL A 64 -12.34 11.46 -4.73
CA VAL A 64 -11.71 10.69 -5.82
C VAL A 64 -10.69 11.59 -6.50
N ILE A 65 -9.43 11.22 -6.45
CA ILE A 65 -8.34 12.06 -7.00
C ILE A 65 -7.52 11.25 -8.01
N GLU A 66 -7.37 11.84 -9.19
CA GLU A 66 -6.38 11.40 -10.16
C GLU A 66 -4.98 11.85 -9.71
N GLY A 67 -4.01 10.95 -9.77
CA GLY A 67 -2.63 11.30 -9.46
C GLY A 67 -1.69 10.13 -9.68
N ASP A 68 -0.71 10.36 -10.55
CA ASP A 68 0.39 9.43 -10.77
C ASP A 68 1.46 9.64 -9.69
N VAL A 69 1.71 8.62 -8.87
CA VAL A 69 2.70 8.66 -7.79
C VAL A 69 4.12 8.92 -8.29
N THR A 70 4.39 8.68 -9.57
CA THR A 70 5.70 8.94 -10.20
C THR A 70 5.90 10.41 -10.63
N GLN A 71 4.85 11.25 -10.54
CA GLN A 71 4.85 12.63 -10.98
C GLN A 71 4.74 13.56 -9.76
N PRO A 72 5.85 14.17 -9.29
CA PRO A 72 5.84 14.99 -8.07
C PRO A 72 4.82 16.13 -8.07
N GLN A 73 4.56 16.74 -9.23
CA GLN A 73 3.61 17.84 -9.38
C GLN A 73 2.16 17.35 -9.20
N GLN A 74 1.82 16.16 -9.71
CA GLN A 74 0.49 15.57 -9.53
C GLN A 74 0.28 15.14 -8.08
N VAL A 75 1.31 14.58 -7.43
CA VAL A 75 1.25 14.23 -6.01
C VAL A 75 1.09 15.48 -5.14
N GLU A 76 1.79 16.57 -5.46
CA GLU A 76 1.65 17.84 -4.75
C GLU A 76 0.23 18.41 -4.89
N ALA A 77 -0.32 18.41 -6.11
CA ALA A 77 -1.70 18.82 -6.36
C ALA A 77 -2.70 17.97 -5.58
N MET A 78 -2.49 16.65 -5.51
CA MET A 78 -3.31 15.74 -4.71
C MET A 78 -3.25 16.10 -3.22
N MET A 79 -2.08 16.42 -2.66
CA MET A 79 -1.96 16.82 -1.26
C MET A 79 -2.63 18.17 -0.99
N HIS A 80 -2.51 19.14 -1.89
CA HIS A 80 -3.22 20.41 -1.78
C HIS A 80 -4.74 20.20 -1.78
N GLN A 81 -5.27 19.38 -2.69
CA GLN A 81 -6.69 19.08 -2.73
C GLN A 81 -7.17 18.42 -1.44
N ILE A 82 -6.41 17.49 -0.87
CA ILE A 82 -6.72 16.87 0.43
C ILE A 82 -6.71 17.94 1.54
N GLN A 83 -5.75 18.84 1.54
CA GLN A 83 -5.69 19.92 2.52
C GLN A 83 -6.92 20.82 2.43
N ASP A 84 -7.28 21.26 1.23
CA ASP A 84 -8.37 22.21 0.99
C ASP A 84 -9.74 21.61 1.29
N GLU A 85 -9.98 20.34 0.86
CA GLU A 85 -11.29 19.72 1.00
C GLU A 85 -11.49 18.94 2.30
N ARG A 86 -10.41 18.55 3.00
CA ARG A 86 -10.44 17.70 4.19
C ARG A 86 -9.71 18.29 5.39
N GLY A 87 -8.94 19.36 5.19
CA GLY A 87 -8.19 20.03 6.26
C GLY A 87 -6.97 19.26 6.75
N GLY A 88 -6.47 18.29 5.97
CA GLY A 88 -5.27 17.51 6.26
C GLY A 88 -5.49 15.99 6.14
N LEU A 89 -4.45 15.23 6.47
CA LEU A 89 -4.39 13.78 6.34
C LEU A 89 -4.07 13.13 7.70
N ASP A 90 -4.79 12.08 8.09
CA ASP A 90 -4.50 11.31 9.30
C ASP A 90 -3.74 10.01 8.99
N ILE A 91 -4.10 9.32 7.89
CA ILE A 91 -3.55 8.02 7.54
C ILE A 91 -3.19 8.00 6.06
N LEU A 92 -1.95 7.64 5.78
CA LEU A 92 -1.44 7.39 4.43
C LEU A 92 -1.12 5.90 4.28
N VAL A 93 -1.71 5.26 3.26
CA VAL A 93 -1.30 3.93 2.81
C VAL A 93 -0.66 4.03 1.43
N ASN A 94 0.64 3.85 1.35
CA ASN A 94 1.38 3.75 0.10
C ASN A 94 1.22 2.33 -0.47
N ASN A 95 0.17 2.15 -1.29
CA ASN A 95 -0.18 0.85 -1.86
C ASN A 95 0.13 0.75 -3.36
N SER A 96 0.21 1.86 -4.10
CA SER A 96 0.53 1.86 -5.53
C SER A 96 1.76 1.01 -5.82
N GLY A 97 1.66 0.15 -6.83
CA GLY A 97 2.78 -0.68 -7.24
C GLY A 97 2.46 -1.53 -8.46
N ILE A 98 3.52 -1.90 -9.17
CA ILE A 98 3.46 -2.78 -10.34
C ILE A 98 4.45 -3.93 -10.18
N ILE A 99 4.21 -4.98 -10.95
CA ILE A 99 5.09 -6.15 -11.09
C ILE A 99 5.58 -6.20 -12.54
N GLY A 100 6.81 -6.63 -12.74
CA GLY A 100 7.39 -6.80 -14.07
C GLY A 100 8.41 -7.93 -14.06
N ASP A 101 7.95 -9.17 -13.79
CA ASP A 101 8.78 -10.33 -13.55
C ASP A 101 9.52 -10.78 -14.81
N ARG A 102 10.84 -10.82 -14.74
CA ARG A 102 11.76 -11.35 -15.75
C ARG A 102 13.04 -11.82 -15.08
N THR A 103 13.65 -12.88 -15.61
CA THR A 103 14.98 -13.27 -15.14
C THR A 103 16.00 -12.17 -15.44
N ILE A 104 17.04 -12.02 -14.64
CA ILE A 104 18.07 -10.98 -14.79
C ILE A 104 18.63 -10.93 -16.23
N LYS A 105 18.79 -12.09 -16.88
CA LYS A 105 19.28 -12.15 -18.26
C LYS A 105 18.34 -11.55 -19.31
N LYS A 106 17.01 -11.48 -19.00
CA LYS A 106 15.97 -11.05 -19.94
C LYS A 106 15.32 -9.73 -19.52
N LEU A 107 15.63 -9.25 -18.34
CA LEU A 107 15.09 -7.99 -17.80
C LEU A 107 15.80 -6.82 -18.47
N SER A 108 15.04 -5.96 -19.15
CA SER A 108 15.60 -4.71 -19.70
C SER A 108 15.84 -3.70 -18.59
N LEU A 109 16.72 -2.73 -18.85
CA LEU A 109 16.92 -1.61 -17.91
C LEU A 109 15.64 -0.80 -17.74
N ASP A 110 14.93 -0.54 -18.83
CA ASP A 110 13.66 0.22 -18.80
C ASP A 110 12.59 -0.46 -17.94
N ASP A 111 12.45 -1.80 -18.04
CA ASP A 111 11.53 -2.56 -17.19
C ASP A 111 11.97 -2.53 -15.71
N PHE A 112 13.29 -2.58 -15.47
CA PHE A 112 13.82 -2.46 -14.11
C PHE A 112 13.52 -1.07 -13.54
N GLU A 113 13.85 -0.01 -14.25
CA GLU A 113 13.66 1.38 -13.84
C GLU A 113 12.18 1.71 -13.65
N ASN A 114 11.29 1.21 -14.51
CA ASN A 114 9.87 1.45 -14.40
C ASN A 114 9.30 0.91 -13.09
N VAL A 115 9.65 -0.31 -12.69
CA VAL A 115 9.20 -0.90 -11.41
C VAL A 115 9.79 -0.13 -10.22
N ILE A 116 11.07 0.24 -10.27
CA ILE A 116 11.69 1.08 -9.23
C ILE A 116 10.99 2.43 -9.13
N ARG A 117 10.71 3.06 -10.26
CA ARG A 117 10.05 4.38 -10.35
C ARG A 117 8.68 4.36 -9.70
N VAL A 118 7.84 3.40 -10.06
CA VAL A 118 6.48 3.33 -9.50
C VAL A 118 6.52 2.93 -8.02
N ASN A 119 7.19 1.82 -7.70
CA ASN A 119 7.08 1.21 -6.37
C ASN A 119 7.86 1.97 -5.30
N LEU A 120 9.12 2.33 -5.59
CA LEU A 120 10.02 2.92 -4.59
C LEU A 120 10.04 4.44 -4.66
N ILE A 121 10.29 5.01 -5.84
CA ILE A 121 10.35 6.47 -5.99
C ILE A 121 8.96 7.06 -5.77
N GLY A 122 7.89 6.42 -6.29
CA GLY A 122 6.51 6.84 -6.03
C GLY A 122 6.17 6.85 -4.55
N THR A 123 6.52 5.80 -3.80
CA THR A 123 6.33 5.75 -2.34
C THR A 123 7.09 6.89 -1.64
N PHE A 124 8.32 7.17 -2.05
CA PHE A 124 9.10 8.29 -1.52
C PHE A 124 8.43 9.65 -1.80
N VAL A 125 8.04 9.90 -3.05
CA VAL A 125 7.41 11.18 -3.46
C VAL A 125 6.11 11.41 -2.70
N VAL A 126 5.24 10.39 -2.61
CA VAL A 126 3.98 10.51 -1.86
C VAL A 126 4.26 10.78 -0.38
N THR A 127 5.18 10.05 0.25
CA THR A 127 5.56 10.25 1.65
C THR A 127 6.12 11.65 1.88
N GLN A 128 7.00 12.13 1.01
CA GLN A 128 7.61 13.47 1.09
C GLN A 128 6.55 14.58 0.99
N LYS A 129 5.66 14.49 0.01
CA LYS A 129 4.63 15.51 -0.19
C LYS A 129 3.54 15.44 0.89
N ALA A 130 3.19 14.25 1.38
CA ALA A 130 2.24 14.09 2.47
C ALA A 130 2.73 14.70 3.79
N ALA A 131 4.04 14.86 3.99
CA ALA A 131 4.62 15.45 5.20
C ALA A 131 4.06 16.83 5.53
N SER A 132 3.66 17.63 4.53
CA SER A 132 3.11 18.97 4.71
C SER A 132 1.64 18.99 5.17
N VAL A 133 0.91 17.90 4.99
CA VAL A 133 -0.53 17.80 5.28
C VAL A 133 -0.86 16.74 6.32
N LEU A 134 0.09 15.87 6.68
CA LEU A 134 -0.06 14.88 7.74
C LEU A 134 -0.20 15.57 9.10
N ARG A 135 -1.25 15.19 9.82
CA ARG A 135 -1.50 15.68 11.18
C ARG A 135 -0.60 14.97 12.19
N GLY A 136 -0.26 15.69 13.26
CA GLY A 136 0.43 15.06 14.40
C GLY A 136 -0.33 13.85 14.93
N GLY A 137 0.38 12.77 15.25
CA GLY A 137 -0.24 11.50 15.62
C GLY A 137 -0.72 10.65 14.45
N GLY A 138 -0.41 11.03 13.21
CA GLY A 138 -0.78 10.32 11.99
C GLY A 138 -0.11 8.96 11.82
N ARG A 139 -0.47 8.25 10.76
CA ARG A 139 0.02 6.91 10.43
C ARG A 139 0.44 6.82 8.96
N ILE A 140 1.59 6.23 8.71
CA ILE A 140 2.04 5.89 7.35
C ILE A 140 2.23 4.37 7.29
N ILE A 141 1.60 3.73 6.32
CA ILE A 141 1.71 2.30 6.06
C ILE A 141 2.23 2.10 4.64
N ASN A 142 3.36 1.46 4.51
CA ASN A 142 3.99 1.17 3.23
C ASN A 142 3.77 -0.30 2.84
N MET A 143 3.30 -0.53 1.61
CA MET A 143 3.15 -1.90 1.10
C MET A 143 4.48 -2.41 0.55
N SER A 144 5.19 -3.19 1.36
CA SER A 144 6.34 -3.98 0.94
C SER A 144 5.90 -5.33 0.36
N SER A 145 6.68 -6.36 0.52
CA SER A 145 6.41 -7.74 0.12
C SER A 145 7.43 -8.67 0.78
N VAL A 146 7.07 -9.92 0.94
CA VAL A 146 8.02 -10.99 1.26
C VAL A 146 9.18 -11.04 0.24
N SER A 147 8.90 -10.70 -1.02
CA SER A 147 9.93 -10.59 -2.07
C SER A 147 11.03 -9.58 -1.74
N GLY A 148 10.70 -8.51 -1.02
CA GLY A 148 11.68 -7.52 -0.57
C GLY A 148 12.59 -8.02 0.56
N GLN A 149 12.20 -9.09 1.24
CA GLN A 149 12.96 -9.69 2.33
C GLN A 149 13.81 -10.88 1.84
N MET A 150 13.27 -11.71 0.95
CA MET A 150 13.89 -12.95 0.51
C MET A 150 14.62 -12.85 -0.83
N GLY A 151 14.13 -11.98 -1.74
CA GLY A 151 14.55 -11.99 -3.14
C GLY A 151 14.00 -13.21 -3.88
N LEU A 152 12.92 -13.06 -4.62
CA LEU A 152 12.33 -14.18 -5.36
C LEU A 152 12.88 -14.26 -6.79
N PHE A 153 12.96 -15.49 -7.32
CA PHE A 153 13.44 -15.75 -8.67
C PHE A 153 12.60 -14.96 -9.71
N GLY A 154 13.28 -14.30 -10.62
CA GLY A 154 12.64 -13.51 -11.68
C GLY A 154 12.15 -12.12 -11.24
N GLN A 155 12.38 -11.72 -10.01
CA GLN A 155 11.86 -10.47 -9.43
C GLN A 155 12.94 -9.45 -9.06
N ALA A 156 14.02 -9.35 -9.83
CA ALA A 156 15.12 -8.47 -9.51
C ALA A 156 14.68 -7.00 -9.31
N ASN A 157 13.82 -6.48 -10.18
CA ASN A 157 13.23 -5.14 -10.06
C ASN A 157 12.26 -5.02 -8.90
N TYR A 158 11.29 -5.94 -8.80
CA TYR A 158 10.25 -5.93 -7.78
C TYR A 158 10.84 -6.11 -6.37
N SER A 159 11.67 -7.15 -6.18
CA SER A 159 12.32 -7.42 -4.89
C SER A 159 13.20 -6.24 -4.45
N SER A 160 13.98 -5.65 -5.35
CA SER A 160 14.80 -4.47 -5.06
C SER A 160 13.92 -3.28 -4.65
N SER A 161 12.80 -3.03 -5.35
CA SER A 161 11.87 -1.95 -4.99
C SER A 161 11.27 -2.16 -3.59
N LYS A 162 10.86 -3.39 -3.27
CA LYS A 162 10.21 -3.73 -2.00
C LYS A 162 11.20 -3.77 -0.82
N ALA A 163 12.46 -4.15 -1.06
CA ALA A 163 13.55 -3.99 -0.10
C ALA A 163 13.85 -2.51 0.18
N GLY A 164 13.88 -1.68 -0.86
CA GLY A 164 14.04 -0.23 -0.73
C GLY A 164 12.92 0.40 0.12
N ILE A 165 11.67 -0.04 -0.01
CA ILE A 165 10.55 0.40 0.82
C ILE A 165 10.77 0.05 2.29
N ILE A 166 11.35 -1.11 2.61
CA ILE A 166 11.69 -1.49 3.98
C ILE A 166 12.70 -0.50 4.58
N ALA A 167 13.74 -0.16 3.83
CA ALA A 167 14.72 0.83 4.26
C ALA A 167 14.11 2.23 4.43
N LEU A 168 13.32 2.68 3.44
CA LEU A 168 12.60 3.96 3.48
C LEU A 168 11.66 4.05 4.69
N THR A 169 10.96 2.97 5.03
CA THR A 169 10.08 2.88 6.21
C THR A 169 10.86 3.18 7.49
N LYS A 170 12.04 2.60 7.66
CA LYS A 170 12.88 2.79 8.85
C LYS A 170 13.42 4.22 8.97
N VAL A 171 13.79 4.84 7.86
CA VAL A 171 14.25 6.24 7.83
C VAL A 171 13.08 7.17 8.17
N SER A 172 11.95 7.03 7.47
CA SER A 172 10.76 7.84 7.69
C SER A 172 10.24 7.72 9.13
N ALA A 173 10.28 6.51 9.72
CA ALA A 173 9.90 6.31 11.11
C ALA A 173 10.73 7.16 12.10
N ARG A 174 12.02 7.34 11.84
CA ARG A 174 12.91 8.19 12.66
C ARG A 174 12.63 9.68 12.46
N GLU A 175 12.39 10.10 11.22
CA GLU A 175 12.19 11.51 10.87
C GLU A 175 10.84 12.04 11.34
N PHE A 176 9.78 11.23 11.26
CA PHE A 176 8.43 11.61 11.67
C PHE A 176 8.13 11.40 13.17
N ALA A 177 8.99 10.73 13.92
CA ALA A 177 8.75 10.36 15.32
C ALA A 177 8.41 11.56 16.23
N ARG A 178 9.09 12.72 16.03
CA ARG A 178 8.84 13.94 16.83
C ARG A 178 7.43 14.50 16.68
N GLN A 179 6.74 14.13 15.61
CA GLN A 179 5.34 14.51 15.34
C GLN A 179 4.35 13.44 15.83
N ASN A 180 4.83 12.41 16.56
CA ASN A 180 4.07 11.22 16.96
C ASN A 180 3.46 10.46 15.76
N ILE A 181 4.02 10.59 14.57
CA ILE A 181 3.62 9.83 13.38
C ILE A 181 4.38 8.51 13.39
N THR A 182 3.65 7.39 13.31
CA THR A 182 4.28 6.07 13.12
C THR A 182 4.35 5.72 11.64
N VAL A 183 5.44 5.11 11.24
CA VAL A 183 5.66 4.65 9.86
C VAL A 183 6.04 3.18 9.90
N ASN A 184 5.20 2.31 9.32
CA ASN A 184 5.41 0.88 9.28
C ASN A 184 5.22 0.33 7.88
N ALA A 185 5.72 -0.87 7.63
CA ALA A 185 5.48 -1.60 6.39
C ALA A 185 4.67 -2.87 6.66
N ILE A 186 3.88 -3.29 5.68
CA ILE A 186 3.31 -4.63 5.60
C ILE A 186 4.07 -5.38 4.52
N ALA A 187 4.45 -6.63 4.81
CA ALA A 187 5.07 -7.54 3.86
C ALA A 187 4.14 -8.73 3.60
N PRO A 188 3.22 -8.61 2.62
CA PRO A 188 2.38 -9.72 2.21
C PRO A 188 3.21 -10.87 1.64
N GLY A 189 2.72 -12.11 1.86
CA GLY A 189 3.12 -13.28 1.11
C GLY A 189 2.33 -13.43 -0.19
N PHE A 190 2.03 -14.69 -0.55
CA PHE A 190 1.15 -14.99 -1.67
C PHE A 190 -0.31 -14.83 -1.25
N ILE A 191 -0.97 -13.83 -1.83
CA ILE A 191 -2.35 -13.46 -1.52
C ILE A 191 -3.25 -13.76 -2.71
N ASP A 192 -4.38 -14.42 -2.46
CA ASP A 192 -5.38 -14.63 -3.50
C ASP A 192 -6.19 -13.34 -3.73
N ILE A 193 -5.80 -12.58 -4.74
CA ILE A 193 -6.52 -11.38 -5.22
C ILE A 193 -7.33 -11.69 -6.50
N GLY A 194 -7.74 -12.95 -6.67
CA GLY A 194 -8.33 -13.43 -7.91
C GLY A 194 -7.28 -13.67 -9.01
N MET A 195 -5.99 -13.60 -8.68
CA MET A 195 -4.86 -13.91 -9.60
C MET A 195 -4.73 -15.41 -9.87
N SER A 196 -5.41 -16.26 -9.12
CA SER A 196 -5.54 -17.70 -9.42
C SER A 196 -6.23 -17.95 -10.78
N LYS A 197 -6.99 -16.97 -11.29
CA LYS A 197 -7.59 -17.04 -12.63
C LYS A 197 -6.51 -16.91 -13.71
N GLY A 198 -6.04 -18.07 -14.21
CA GLY A 198 -5.06 -18.14 -15.30
C GLY A 198 -3.66 -18.62 -14.89
N VAL A 199 -3.42 -18.86 -13.62
CA VAL A 199 -2.19 -19.53 -13.16
C VAL A 199 -2.47 -21.04 -13.09
N PRO A 200 -1.60 -21.91 -13.66
CA PRO A 200 -1.75 -23.36 -13.54
C PRO A 200 -1.84 -23.80 -12.07
N GLU A 201 -2.76 -24.71 -11.78
CA GLU A 201 -2.98 -25.23 -10.42
C GLU A 201 -1.68 -25.79 -9.79
N GLU A 202 -0.86 -26.49 -10.58
CA GLU A 202 0.44 -27.00 -10.14
C GLU A 202 1.37 -25.89 -9.63
N THR A 203 1.34 -24.71 -10.27
CA THR A 203 2.13 -23.54 -9.85
C THR A 203 1.61 -23.01 -8.52
N ILE A 204 0.29 -22.90 -8.36
CA ILE A 204 -0.34 -22.49 -7.11
C ILE A 204 0.03 -23.45 -5.99
N GLN A 205 -0.08 -24.76 -6.22
CA GLN A 205 0.29 -25.79 -5.25
C GLN A 205 1.78 -25.73 -4.88
N SER A 206 2.65 -25.42 -5.83
CA SER A 206 4.08 -25.25 -5.55
C SER A 206 4.38 -24.09 -4.59
N PHE A 207 3.58 -23.03 -4.60
CA PHE A 207 3.67 -21.96 -3.60
C PHE A 207 3.08 -22.38 -2.26
N ILE A 208 1.90 -23.01 -2.28
CA ILE A 208 1.21 -23.46 -1.06
C ILE A 208 2.08 -24.41 -0.23
N THR A 209 2.80 -25.33 -0.88
CA THR A 209 3.70 -26.25 -0.18
C THR A 209 4.86 -25.58 0.56
N GLN A 210 5.20 -24.34 0.20
CA GLN A 210 6.25 -23.56 0.85
C GLN A 210 5.71 -22.69 1.99
N ILE A 211 4.39 -22.55 2.11
CA ILE A 211 3.74 -21.75 3.14
C ILE A 211 3.40 -22.63 4.33
N PRO A 212 3.97 -22.42 5.54
CA PRO A 212 3.67 -23.22 6.72
C PRO A 212 2.18 -23.35 7.06
N LEU A 213 1.37 -22.29 6.84
CA LEU A 213 -0.08 -22.36 7.05
C LEU A 213 -0.82 -23.15 5.95
N GLY A 214 -0.14 -23.64 4.91
CA GLY A 214 -0.67 -24.54 3.89
C GLY A 214 -1.75 -23.94 2.99
N ARG A 215 -1.81 -22.61 2.84
CA ARG A 215 -2.76 -21.93 1.98
C ARG A 215 -2.24 -20.56 1.53
N LEU A 216 -2.83 -20.02 0.47
CA LEU A 216 -2.68 -18.60 0.14
C LEU A 216 -3.35 -17.75 1.22
N GLY A 217 -2.85 -16.52 1.39
CA GLY A 217 -3.50 -15.53 2.24
C GLY A 217 -4.74 -14.93 1.56
N ASP A 218 -5.69 -14.47 2.37
CA ASP A 218 -6.84 -13.69 1.92
C ASP A 218 -6.54 -12.18 1.97
N VAL A 219 -7.17 -11.40 1.09
CA VAL A 219 -7.03 -9.93 1.07
C VAL A 219 -7.42 -9.32 2.41
N GLY A 220 -8.44 -9.86 3.08
CA GLY A 220 -8.88 -9.42 4.40
C GLY A 220 -7.78 -9.50 5.46
N GLU A 221 -6.84 -10.45 5.35
CA GLU A 221 -5.72 -10.57 6.29
C GLU A 221 -4.74 -9.39 6.16
N ILE A 222 -4.52 -8.91 4.93
CA ILE A 222 -3.71 -7.72 4.67
C ILE A 222 -4.44 -6.44 5.14
N VAL A 223 -5.75 -6.37 4.86
CA VAL A 223 -6.61 -5.27 5.30
C VAL A 223 -6.61 -5.16 6.82
N ASN A 224 -6.76 -6.28 7.55
CA ASN A 224 -6.75 -6.31 9.01
C ASN A 224 -5.41 -5.83 9.58
N ALA A 225 -4.29 -6.20 8.95
CA ALA A 225 -2.96 -5.71 9.32
C ALA A 225 -2.85 -4.18 9.14
N ALA A 226 -3.39 -3.65 8.04
CA ALA A 226 -3.40 -2.21 7.79
C ALA A 226 -4.27 -1.46 8.81
N LEU A 227 -5.45 -1.95 9.12
CA LEU A 227 -6.33 -1.39 10.15
C LEU A 227 -5.65 -1.40 11.54
N PHE A 228 -5.00 -2.51 11.90
CA PHE A 228 -4.24 -2.60 13.16
C PHE A 228 -3.13 -1.56 13.21
N LEU A 229 -2.26 -1.47 12.19
CA LEU A 229 -1.16 -0.51 12.17
C LEU A 229 -1.63 0.95 12.13
N ALA A 230 -2.81 1.22 11.58
CA ALA A 230 -3.44 2.54 11.57
C ALA A 230 -4.09 2.90 12.91
N SER A 231 -4.40 1.93 13.76
CA SER A 231 -5.17 2.10 14.98
C SER A 231 -4.31 2.61 16.16
N PRO A 232 -4.93 3.05 17.26
CA PRO A 232 -4.25 3.34 18.52
C PRO A 232 -3.52 2.13 19.11
N MET A 233 -3.92 0.89 18.79
CA MET A 233 -3.27 -0.34 19.28
C MET A 233 -1.81 -0.44 18.84
N ALA A 234 -1.44 0.18 17.70
CA ALA A 234 -0.08 0.20 17.17
C ALA A 234 0.68 1.51 17.48
N SER A 235 0.22 2.30 18.47
CA SER A 235 0.78 3.63 18.76
C SER A 235 2.25 3.62 19.17
N TYR A 236 2.77 2.49 19.65
CA TYR A 236 4.18 2.32 20.03
C TYR A 236 4.97 1.45 19.04
N ILE A 237 4.40 1.19 17.85
CA ILE A 237 5.04 0.41 16.78
C ILE A 237 5.41 1.38 15.65
N THR A 238 6.72 1.53 15.39
CA THR A 238 7.21 2.34 14.27
C THR A 238 8.53 1.77 13.74
N GLY A 239 8.75 1.89 12.42
CA GLY A 239 9.90 1.32 11.73
C GLY A 239 9.84 -0.20 11.55
N HIS A 240 8.70 -0.82 11.87
CA HIS A 240 8.49 -2.26 11.81
C HIS A 240 8.03 -2.72 10.41
N VAL A 241 8.39 -3.96 10.07
CA VAL A 241 7.87 -4.67 8.89
C VAL A 241 7.00 -5.82 9.39
N LEU A 242 5.69 -5.66 9.28
CA LEU A 242 4.73 -6.67 9.70
C LEU A 242 4.59 -7.73 8.60
N ASN A 243 5.07 -8.93 8.87
CA ASN A 243 4.94 -10.07 7.97
C ASN A 243 3.53 -10.64 8.01
N VAL A 244 2.84 -10.65 6.86
CA VAL A 244 1.51 -11.27 6.68
C VAL A 244 1.61 -12.25 5.52
N ASN A 245 2.25 -13.40 5.78
CA ASN A 245 2.71 -14.31 4.72
C ASN A 245 2.54 -15.81 5.07
N GLY A 246 1.76 -16.14 6.09
CA GLY A 246 1.51 -17.52 6.48
C GLY A 246 2.74 -18.30 6.95
N GLY A 247 3.81 -17.59 7.36
CA GLY A 247 5.07 -18.19 7.77
C GLY A 247 6.06 -18.45 6.63
N PHE A 248 5.73 -18.04 5.39
CA PHE A 248 6.64 -18.22 4.25
C PHE A 248 8.01 -17.55 4.47
N TYR A 249 8.04 -16.47 5.24
CA TYR A 249 9.26 -15.84 5.74
C TYR A 249 9.09 -15.55 7.24
N MET A 250 10.08 -15.97 8.03
CA MET A 250 10.16 -15.78 9.47
C MET A 250 11.49 -15.09 9.81
N GLY A 251 11.46 -13.77 9.95
CA GLY A 251 12.66 -12.98 10.26
C GLY A 251 12.35 -11.58 10.71
#